data_c59e421c73df317126a8202b9d5b318a
#
_entry.id   c59e421c73df317126a8202b9d5b318a
#
_cell.length_a   1.000
_cell.length_b   1.000
_cell.length_c   1.000
_cell.angle_alpha   90.00
_cell.angle_beta   90.00
_cell.angle_gamma   90.00
#
_symmetry.space_group_name_H-M   'P 1'
#
loop_
_entity.id
_entity.type
_entity.pdbx_description
1 polymer ?
#
loop_
_entity_poly.entity_id
_entity_poly.type
_entity_poly.pdbx_seq_one_letter_code
_entity_poly.pdbx_strand_id
1 'polypeptide(L)'
;TNSTLNGAVLISDWALTGRADDKANTEIRYKVEQVTAQDASALAVSVEQMRRDGVIYTPNQADKQRYASDRLNRFVSALTSAYNKQQQDLNNASAGPFQSGLITDANGRMALGMDASFGQAWQRLGSTLPKLGFNATSESAGRGYRELKYKPLDKQEWLRLGVNPPNLEKGVYRMQISAVGKQSAVVITDEDGKTLPNEAAQSLYSALSVLLAQ
;
A
#
# COMPACT_ATOMS: atom_id res chain seq x y z
N THR A 1 18.25 -10.39 -8.44
CA THR A 1 19.23 -9.33 -8.32
C THR A 1 18.52 -8.06 -7.91
N ASN A 2 18.66 -7.67 -6.62
CA ASN A 2 18.15 -6.41 -6.08
C ASN A 2 19.09 -5.27 -6.55
N SER A 3 18.73 -4.61 -7.63
CA SER A 3 19.35 -3.35 -8.02
C SER A 3 18.41 -2.23 -7.65
N THR A 4 18.80 -1.40 -6.72
CA THR A 4 18.15 -0.12 -6.42
C THR A 4 18.33 0.80 -7.63
N LEU A 5 17.25 1.13 -8.31
CA LEU A 5 17.20 2.00 -9.48
C LEU A 5 17.35 3.47 -9.06
N ASN A 6 18.56 3.92 -8.74
CA ASN A 6 18.89 5.35 -8.73
C ASN A 6 19.74 5.66 -9.95
N GLY A 7 19.11 6.04 -11.07
CA GLY A 7 19.81 6.38 -12.31
C GLY A 7 20.45 5.19 -13.05
N ALA A 8 20.12 3.96 -12.67
CA ALA A 8 20.68 2.77 -13.28
C ALA A 8 20.02 2.47 -14.63
N VAL A 9 20.84 2.19 -15.62
CA VAL A 9 20.42 1.63 -16.89
C VAL A 9 20.51 0.11 -16.79
N LEU A 10 19.42 -0.59 -17.09
CA LEU A 10 19.35 -2.04 -17.15
C LEU A 10 19.26 -2.49 -18.60
N ILE A 11 20.10 -3.45 -18.98
CA ILE A 11 20.01 -4.14 -20.26
C ILE A 11 19.54 -5.57 -20.00
N SER A 12 18.47 -5.99 -20.69
CA SER A 12 17.95 -7.35 -20.52
C SER A 12 18.84 -8.39 -21.19
N ASP A 13 18.69 -9.63 -20.79
CA ASP A 13 19.15 -10.75 -21.60
C ASP A 13 18.35 -10.84 -22.92
N TRP A 14 18.85 -11.68 -23.84
CA TRP A 14 18.13 -11.99 -25.06
C TRP A 14 16.84 -12.76 -24.77
N ALA A 15 15.76 -12.34 -25.38
CA ALA A 15 14.46 -12.99 -25.27
C ALA A 15 13.79 -13.07 -26.65
N LEU A 16 13.12 -14.17 -26.92
CA LEU A 16 12.28 -14.29 -28.10
C LEU A 16 11.22 -13.18 -28.08
N THR A 17 10.90 -12.62 -29.25
CA THR A 17 9.87 -11.57 -29.38
C THR A 17 8.49 -12.10 -28.99
N GLY A 18 8.24 -13.38 -29.25
CA GLY A 18 7.00 -14.08 -28.88
C GLY A 18 5.77 -13.60 -29.66
N ARG A 19 5.97 -12.94 -30.80
CA ARG A 19 4.89 -12.51 -31.69
C ARG A 19 4.72 -13.52 -32.81
N ALA A 20 3.47 -13.78 -33.18
CA ALA A 20 3.15 -14.73 -34.27
C ALA A 20 3.51 -14.22 -35.66
N ASP A 21 3.63 -12.89 -35.82
CA ASP A 21 4.00 -12.23 -37.06
C ASP A 21 5.52 -12.05 -37.25
N ASP A 22 6.31 -12.39 -36.24
CA ASP A 22 7.76 -12.34 -36.35
C ASP A 22 8.31 -13.64 -36.95
N LYS A 23 9.45 -13.51 -37.66
CA LYS A 23 10.18 -14.70 -38.09
C LYS A 23 10.67 -15.50 -36.89
N ALA A 24 10.67 -16.82 -37.03
CA ALA A 24 11.20 -17.72 -36.00
C ALA A 24 12.62 -17.30 -35.57
N ASN A 25 13.00 -17.57 -34.34
CA ASN A 25 14.30 -17.25 -33.75
C ASN A 25 14.66 -15.75 -33.78
N THR A 26 13.66 -14.86 -33.84
CA THR A 26 13.88 -13.43 -33.61
C THR A 26 13.93 -13.13 -32.12
N GLU A 27 15.07 -12.66 -31.67
CA GLU A 27 15.34 -12.30 -30.28
C GLU A 27 15.62 -10.80 -30.16
N ILE A 28 15.30 -10.28 -29.00
CA ILE A 28 15.40 -8.87 -28.70
C ILE A 28 16.04 -8.64 -27.33
N ARG A 29 16.83 -7.59 -27.23
CA ARG A 29 17.41 -7.08 -26.01
C ARG A 29 16.88 -5.68 -25.76
N TYR A 30 16.37 -5.45 -24.57
CA TYR A 30 15.77 -4.17 -24.16
C TYR A 30 16.71 -3.41 -23.24
N LYS A 31 16.69 -2.09 -23.39
CA LYS A 31 17.22 -1.14 -22.43
C LYS A 31 16.08 -0.55 -21.61
N VAL A 32 16.20 -0.57 -20.30
CA VAL A 32 15.26 0.06 -19.36
C VAL A 32 16.04 1.09 -18.55
N GLU A 33 15.55 2.31 -18.52
CA GLU A 33 16.19 3.41 -17.80
C GLU A 33 15.17 4.22 -17.02
N GLN A 34 15.59 4.75 -15.89
CA GLN A 34 14.80 5.71 -15.15
C GLN A 34 15.06 7.11 -15.72
N VAL A 35 13.98 7.78 -16.10
CA VAL A 35 14.02 9.16 -16.60
C VAL A 35 13.33 10.05 -15.57
N THR A 36 14.01 11.12 -15.14
CA THR A 36 13.45 12.12 -14.25
C THR A 36 13.14 13.37 -15.05
N ALA A 37 11.90 13.82 -15.06
CA ALA A 37 11.47 15.06 -15.69
C ALA A 37 10.51 15.80 -14.76
N GLN A 38 10.82 17.05 -14.42
CA GLN A 38 9.96 17.97 -13.67
C GLN A 38 9.22 17.32 -12.50
N ASP A 39 9.94 16.84 -11.50
CA ASP A 39 9.42 16.22 -10.27
C ASP A 39 8.69 14.86 -10.45
N ALA A 40 8.70 14.28 -11.63
CA ALA A 40 8.18 12.95 -11.89
C ALA A 40 9.29 11.98 -12.29
N SER A 41 9.24 10.76 -11.77
CA SER A 41 10.07 9.65 -12.23
C SER A 41 9.28 8.78 -13.21
N ALA A 42 9.87 8.51 -14.37
CA ALA A 42 9.31 7.64 -15.39
C ALA A 42 10.30 6.52 -15.75
N LEU A 43 9.77 5.40 -16.23
CA LEU A 43 10.56 4.33 -16.83
C LEU A 43 10.46 4.44 -18.35
N ALA A 44 11.62 4.52 -19.00
CA ALA A 44 11.72 4.44 -20.44
C ALA A 44 12.20 3.04 -20.86
N VAL A 45 11.51 2.43 -21.80
CA VAL A 45 11.87 1.14 -22.39
C VAL A 45 12.19 1.36 -23.84
N SER A 46 13.37 0.93 -24.28
CA SER A 46 13.81 1.00 -25.66
C SER A 46 14.39 -0.33 -26.13
N VAL A 47 14.46 -0.52 -27.44
CA VAL A 47 15.12 -1.66 -28.05
C VAL A 47 16.60 -1.36 -28.16
N GLU A 48 17.42 -2.15 -27.47
CA GLU A 48 18.88 -2.04 -27.53
C GLU A 48 19.44 -2.74 -28.78
N GLN A 49 19.11 -4.01 -28.94
CA GLN A 49 19.59 -4.83 -30.04
C GLN A 49 18.54 -5.87 -30.46
N MET A 50 18.60 -6.28 -31.73
CA MET A 50 17.86 -7.45 -32.22
C MET A 50 18.78 -8.41 -32.93
N ARG A 51 18.47 -9.71 -32.85
CA ARG A 51 19.15 -10.75 -33.62
C ARG A 51 18.16 -11.76 -34.18
N ARG A 52 18.53 -12.38 -35.27
CA ARG A 52 17.80 -13.48 -35.90
C ARG A 52 18.77 -14.58 -36.23
N ASP A 53 18.45 -15.80 -35.84
CA ASP A 53 19.34 -16.97 -36.01
C ASP A 53 20.80 -16.68 -35.57
N GLY A 54 20.94 -15.93 -34.45
CA GLY A 54 22.24 -15.53 -33.89
C GLY A 54 22.87 -14.30 -34.53
N VAL A 55 22.36 -13.80 -35.67
CA VAL A 55 22.94 -12.64 -36.38
C VAL A 55 22.28 -11.34 -35.90
N ILE A 56 23.09 -10.42 -35.39
CA ILE A 56 22.63 -9.09 -34.92
C ILE A 56 22.31 -8.22 -36.15
N TYR A 57 21.18 -7.52 -36.07
CA TYR A 57 20.79 -6.53 -37.06
C TYR A 57 20.18 -5.28 -36.40
N THR A 58 20.18 -4.18 -37.13
CA THR A 58 19.57 -2.93 -36.68
C THR A 58 18.12 -2.89 -37.15
N PRO A 59 17.13 -2.92 -36.20
CA PRO A 59 15.73 -2.79 -36.57
C PRO A 59 15.42 -1.37 -37.07
N ASN A 60 14.39 -1.26 -37.92
CA ASN A 60 13.88 0.05 -38.30
C ASN A 60 13.16 0.75 -37.15
N GLN A 61 12.86 2.04 -37.28
CA GLN A 61 12.28 2.84 -36.22
C GLN A 61 10.87 2.36 -35.80
N ALA A 62 10.07 1.92 -36.77
CA ALA A 62 8.72 1.40 -36.50
C ALA A 62 8.77 0.12 -35.65
N ASP A 63 9.70 -0.79 -35.98
CA ASP A 63 9.92 -2.01 -35.18
C ASP A 63 10.42 -1.68 -33.80
N LYS A 64 11.35 -0.75 -33.64
CA LYS A 64 11.82 -0.30 -32.31
C LYS A 64 10.67 0.19 -31.45
N GLN A 65 9.82 1.06 -31.99
CA GLN A 65 8.66 1.58 -31.25
C GLN A 65 7.66 0.48 -30.91
N ARG A 66 7.36 -0.39 -31.86
CA ARG A 66 6.42 -1.50 -31.66
C ARG A 66 6.86 -2.42 -30.52
N TYR A 67 8.10 -2.88 -30.55
CA TYR A 67 8.62 -3.79 -29.52
C TYR A 67 8.78 -3.11 -28.16
N ALA A 68 9.21 -1.86 -28.14
CA ALA A 68 9.29 -1.09 -26.89
C ALA A 68 7.91 -0.93 -26.25
N SER A 69 6.89 -0.58 -27.04
CA SER A 69 5.50 -0.45 -26.57
C SER A 69 4.93 -1.78 -26.07
N ASP A 70 5.14 -2.88 -26.79
CA ASP A 70 4.71 -4.21 -26.36
C ASP A 70 5.37 -4.61 -25.03
N ARG A 71 6.66 -4.34 -24.88
CA ARG A 71 7.39 -4.63 -23.63
C ARG A 71 6.89 -3.80 -22.47
N LEU A 72 6.66 -2.51 -22.70
CA LEU A 72 6.13 -1.59 -21.69
C LEU A 72 4.73 -2.04 -21.24
N ASN A 73 3.85 -2.37 -22.19
CA ASN A 73 2.49 -2.85 -21.87
C ASN A 73 2.52 -4.15 -21.07
N ARG A 74 3.39 -5.10 -21.40
CA ARG A 74 3.58 -6.33 -20.60
C ARG A 74 4.09 -6.02 -19.19
N PHE A 75 5.02 -5.08 -19.07
CA PHE A 75 5.55 -4.66 -17.78
C PHE A 75 4.46 -4.01 -16.91
N VAL A 76 3.69 -3.06 -17.47
CA VAL A 76 2.56 -2.42 -16.76
C VAL A 76 1.52 -3.45 -16.34
N SER A 77 1.16 -4.39 -17.22
CA SER A 77 0.22 -5.47 -16.89
C SER A 77 0.73 -6.37 -15.76
N ALA A 78 2.01 -6.74 -15.79
CA ALA A 78 2.63 -7.55 -14.73
C ALA A 78 2.68 -6.79 -13.40
N LEU A 79 3.01 -5.51 -13.42
CA LEU A 79 3.02 -4.65 -12.23
C LEU A 79 1.61 -4.52 -11.63
N THR A 80 0.61 -4.26 -12.48
CA THR A 80 -0.81 -4.19 -12.05
C THR A 80 -1.27 -5.51 -11.43
N SER A 81 -0.92 -6.64 -12.05
CA SER A 81 -1.27 -7.97 -11.53
C SER A 81 -0.59 -8.25 -10.20
N ALA A 82 0.68 -7.89 -10.05
CA ALA A 82 1.43 -8.04 -8.79
C ALA A 82 0.84 -7.16 -7.68
N TYR A 83 0.48 -5.91 -8.00
CA TYR A 83 -0.18 -4.99 -7.08
C TYR A 83 -1.54 -5.53 -6.62
N ASN A 84 -2.38 -5.97 -7.56
CA ASN A 84 -3.71 -6.53 -7.24
C ASN A 84 -3.59 -7.79 -6.37
N LYS A 85 -2.62 -8.68 -6.67
CA LYS A 85 -2.35 -9.85 -5.86
C LYS A 85 -1.92 -9.45 -4.44
N GLN A 86 -1.01 -8.50 -4.32
CA GLN A 86 -0.58 -8.00 -3.00
C GLN A 86 -1.77 -7.43 -2.21
N GLN A 87 -2.67 -6.68 -2.85
CA GLN A 87 -3.87 -6.16 -2.20
C GLN A 87 -4.82 -7.28 -1.77
N GLN A 88 -5.00 -8.31 -2.59
CA GLN A 88 -5.80 -9.49 -2.23
C GLN A 88 -5.19 -10.25 -1.05
N ASP A 89 -3.87 -10.46 -1.07
CA ASP A 89 -3.16 -11.15 0.02
C ASP A 89 -3.29 -10.36 1.34
N LEU A 90 -3.17 -9.02 1.29
CA LEU A 90 -3.39 -8.15 2.44
C LEU A 90 -4.84 -8.23 2.95
N ASN A 91 -5.82 -8.18 2.06
CA ASN A 91 -7.22 -8.29 2.42
C ASN A 91 -7.54 -9.65 3.05
N ASN A 92 -7.03 -10.74 2.49
CA ASN A 92 -7.21 -12.09 3.03
C ASN A 92 -6.53 -12.23 4.41
N ALA A 93 -5.30 -11.74 4.55
CA ALA A 93 -4.59 -11.74 5.82
C ALA A 93 -5.26 -10.87 6.88
N SER A 94 -6.02 -9.82 6.46
CA SER A 94 -6.74 -8.91 7.34
C SER A 94 -8.16 -9.38 7.68
N ALA A 95 -8.62 -10.51 7.13
CA ALA A 95 -9.98 -11.02 7.35
C ALA A 95 -10.16 -11.75 8.68
N GLY A 96 -9.06 -12.19 9.32
CA GLY A 96 -9.10 -12.90 10.60
C GLY A 96 -9.08 -11.97 11.81
N PRO A 97 -9.36 -12.51 13.03
CA PRO A 97 -9.26 -11.76 14.26
C PRO A 97 -7.81 -11.33 14.53
N PHE A 98 -7.63 -10.10 14.99
CA PHE A 98 -6.34 -9.59 15.42
C PHE A 98 -6.23 -9.55 16.92
N GLN A 99 -5.11 -10.01 17.45
CA GLN A 99 -4.74 -9.70 18.82
C GLN A 99 -4.29 -8.25 18.89
N SER A 100 -4.93 -7.49 19.76
CA SER A 100 -4.59 -6.09 20.00
C SER A 100 -4.76 -5.76 21.48
N GLY A 101 -4.03 -4.77 21.94
CA GLY A 101 -4.05 -4.35 23.33
C GLY A 101 -3.47 -2.97 23.52
N LEU A 102 -3.76 -2.40 24.70
CA LEU A 102 -3.20 -1.12 25.11
C LEU A 102 -1.69 -1.25 25.33
N ILE A 103 -0.94 -0.36 24.76
CA ILE A 103 0.51 -0.24 24.94
C ILE A 103 0.88 1.22 25.16
N THR A 104 2.10 1.46 25.57
CA THR A 104 2.73 2.79 25.57
C THR A 104 3.72 2.85 24.41
N ASP A 105 3.61 3.87 23.57
CA ASP A 105 4.55 4.06 22.45
C ASP A 105 5.91 4.59 22.94
N ALA A 106 6.86 4.72 22.03
CA ALA A 106 8.21 5.21 22.33
C ALA A 106 8.24 6.66 22.87
N ASN A 107 7.15 7.41 22.72
CA ASN A 107 7.00 8.78 23.23
C ASN A 107 6.20 8.85 24.53
N GLY A 108 5.91 7.72 25.15
CA GLY A 108 5.12 7.65 26.39
C GLY A 108 3.60 7.85 26.21
N ARG A 109 3.10 7.82 24.96
CA ARG A 109 1.68 8.00 24.65
C ARG A 109 0.96 6.66 24.67
N MET A 110 -0.29 6.67 25.14
CA MET A 110 -1.16 5.51 25.03
C MET A 110 -1.45 5.21 23.56
N ALA A 111 -1.26 3.96 23.16
CA ALA A 111 -1.43 3.48 21.81
C ALA A 111 -2.14 2.12 21.79
N LEU A 112 -2.70 1.76 20.66
CA LEU A 112 -3.19 0.42 20.38
C LEU A 112 -2.09 -0.39 19.68
N GLY A 113 -1.52 -1.36 20.38
CA GLY A 113 -0.64 -2.36 19.78
C GLY A 113 -1.47 -3.42 19.06
N MET A 114 -1.02 -3.83 17.87
CA MET A 114 -1.68 -4.85 17.05
C MET A 114 -0.65 -5.90 16.62
N ASP A 115 -0.96 -7.17 16.81
CA ASP A 115 -0.14 -8.28 16.30
C ASP A 115 -0.40 -8.50 14.82
N ALA A 116 -0.09 -7.48 14.04
CA ALA A 116 -0.30 -7.40 12.62
C ALA A 116 0.76 -6.50 11.97
N SER A 117 1.15 -6.83 10.74
CA SER A 117 2.01 -5.97 9.95
C SER A 117 1.32 -4.64 9.64
N PHE A 118 2.11 -3.62 9.29
CA PHE A 118 1.58 -2.30 8.92
C PHE A 118 0.44 -2.38 7.88
N GLY A 119 0.63 -3.16 6.81
CA GLY A 119 -0.38 -3.28 5.74
C GLY A 119 -1.69 -3.91 6.23
N GLN A 120 -1.59 -4.96 7.04
CA GLN A 120 -2.75 -5.62 7.65
C GLN A 120 -3.48 -4.68 8.61
N ALA A 121 -2.75 -4.00 9.51
CA ALA A 121 -3.30 -3.02 10.45
C ALA A 121 -3.99 -1.87 9.72
N TRP A 122 -3.35 -1.34 8.65
CA TRP A 122 -3.91 -0.28 7.82
C TRP A 122 -5.26 -0.66 7.21
N GLN A 123 -5.32 -1.83 6.57
CA GLN A 123 -6.55 -2.34 5.94
C GLN A 123 -7.65 -2.60 6.98
N ARG A 124 -7.31 -3.29 8.05
CA ARG A 124 -8.29 -3.68 9.08
C ARG A 124 -8.87 -2.47 9.79
N LEU A 125 -8.05 -1.49 10.15
CA LEU A 125 -8.53 -0.24 10.74
C LEU A 125 -9.40 0.55 9.78
N GLY A 126 -9.09 0.54 8.49
CA GLY A 126 -9.92 1.17 7.45
C GLY A 126 -11.36 0.63 7.41
N SER A 127 -11.55 -0.66 7.68
CA SER A 127 -12.86 -1.30 7.73
C SER A 127 -13.52 -1.26 9.12
N THR A 128 -12.74 -1.11 10.20
CA THR A 128 -13.24 -1.13 11.59
C THR A 128 -13.64 0.26 12.09
N LEU A 129 -12.86 1.28 11.77
CA LEU A 129 -13.12 2.66 12.20
C LEU A 129 -14.51 3.19 11.80
N PRO A 130 -15.01 2.96 10.57
CA PRO A 130 -16.37 3.39 10.20
C PRO A 130 -17.46 2.76 11.07
N LYS A 131 -17.25 1.53 11.56
CA LYS A 131 -18.20 0.85 12.47
C LYS A 131 -18.32 1.56 13.82
N LEU A 132 -17.32 2.34 14.22
CA LEU A 132 -17.32 3.15 15.44
C LEU A 132 -17.69 4.62 15.19
N GLY A 133 -18.12 4.97 13.96
CA GLY A 133 -18.50 6.33 13.62
C GLY A 133 -17.34 7.22 13.14
N PHE A 134 -16.14 6.67 12.86
CA PHE A 134 -15.01 7.39 12.30
C PHE A 134 -14.96 7.21 10.79
N ASN A 135 -15.07 8.30 10.04
CA ASN A 135 -14.95 8.28 8.59
C ASN A 135 -13.71 9.03 8.16
N ALA A 136 -12.88 8.40 7.33
CA ALA A 136 -11.68 9.02 6.79
C ALA A 136 -12.05 10.14 5.83
N THR A 137 -11.50 11.34 6.04
CA THR A 137 -11.64 12.51 5.16
C THR A 137 -10.40 12.70 4.29
N SER A 138 -9.24 12.25 4.79
CA SER A 138 -7.97 12.26 4.07
C SER A 138 -7.12 11.09 4.53
N GLU A 139 -6.34 10.50 3.63
CA GLU A 139 -5.44 9.42 3.98
C GLU A 139 -4.15 9.43 3.16
N SER A 140 -3.07 8.97 3.78
CA SER A 140 -1.76 8.76 3.17
C SER A 140 -1.18 7.45 3.67
N ALA A 141 -1.41 6.37 2.92
CA ALA A 141 -0.99 5.02 3.32
C ALA A 141 0.53 4.93 3.53
N GLY A 142 1.34 5.52 2.66
CA GLY A 142 2.80 5.51 2.78
C GLY A 142 3.33 6.22 4.03
N ARG A 143 2.54 7.11 4.62
CA ARG A 143 2.87 7.80 5.88
C ARG A 143 2.16 7.19 7.09
N GLY A 144 1.27 6.22 6.89
CA GLY A 144 0.45 5.64 7.95
C GLY A 144 -0.55 6.62 8.56
N TYR A 145 -0.97 7.63 7.82
CA TYR A 145 -1.78 8.75 8.33
C TYR A 145 -3.20 8.70 7.79
N ARG A 146 -4.18 8.95 8.67
CA ARG A 146 -5.57 9.25 8.31
C ARG A 146 -6.09 10.42 9.12
N GLU A 147 -6.81 11.32 8.46
CA GLU A 147 -7.68 12.27 9.12
C GLU A 147 -9.08 11.67 9.20
N LEU A 148 -9.67 11.70 10.37
CA LEU A 148 -10.90 11.02 10.70
C LEU A 148 -11.93 12.01 11.20
N LYS A 149 -13.11 12.02 10.61
CA LYS A 149 -14.28 12.74 11.15
C LYS A 149 -15.09 11.79 11.99
N TYR A 150 -15.15 12.06 13.27
CA TYR A 150 -15.94 11.29 14.23
C TYR A 150 -17.33 11.87 14.41
N LYS A 151 -18.32 11.00 14.31
CA LYS A 151 -19.72 11.25 14.68
C LYS A 151 -20.18 10.10 15.56
N PRO A 152 -20.54 10.36 16.85
CA PRO A 152 -21.05 9.32 17.73
C PRO A 152 -22.25 8.59 17.09
N LEU A 153 -22.27 7.28 17.23
CA LEU A 153 -23.38 6.44 16.82
C LEU A 153 -24.54 6.60 17.81
N ASP A 154 -25.71 6.16 17.44
CA ASP A 154 -26.84 6.10 18.36
C ASP A 154 -26.70 4.96 19.38
N LYS A 155 -27.52 5.00 20.43
CA LYS A 155 -27.47 4.01 21.51
C LYS A 155 -27.75 2.59 21.01
N GLN A 156 -28.61 2.41 20.01
CA GLN A 156 -28.95 1.09 19.49
C GLN A 156 -27.80 0.50 18.68
N GLU A 157 -27.08 1.33 17.94
CA GLU A 157 -25.90 0.91 17.19
C GLU A 157 -24.78 0.43 18.13
N TRP A 158 -24.49 1.16 19.22
CA TRP A 158 -23.54 0.72 20.24
C TRP A 158 -23.93 -0.62 20.88
N LEU A 159 -25.20 -0.82 21.18
CA LEU A 159 -25.68 -2.09 21.70
C LEU A 159 -25.49 -3.25 20.71
N ARG A 160 -25.72 -3.03 19.43
CA ARG A 160 -25.48 -4.03 18.37
C ARG A 160 -24.01 -4.40 18.21
N LEU A 161 -23.11 -3.42 18.37
CA LEU A 161 -21.68 -3.66 18.31
C LEU A 161 -21.12 -4.40 19.53
N GLY A 162 -21.85 -4.43 20.61
CA GLY A 162 -21.42 -5.05 21.87
C GLY A 162 -20.23 -4.35 22.52
N VAL A 163 -20.02 -3.07 22.24
CA VAL A 163 -18.95 -2.25 22.81
C VAL A 163 -19.51 -1.00 23.47
N ASN A 164 -18.79 -0.50 24.46
CA ASN A 164 -19.12 0.78 25.08
C ASN A 164 -18.72 1.93 24.14
N PRO A 165 -19.53 3.01 24.05
CA PRO A 165 -19.17 4.18 23.31
C PRO A 165 -17.86 4.78 23.84
N PRO A 166 -16.91 5.18 22.96
CA PRO A 166 -15.73 5.90 23.42
C PRO A 166 -16.13 7.26 23.98
N ASN A 167 -15.45 7.68 25.04
CA ASN A 167 -15.66 9.00 25.67
C ASN A 167 -15.01 10.10 24.82
N LEU A 168 -15.60 10.37 23.66
CA LEU A 168 -15.10 11.32 22.67
C LEU A 168 -16.22 12.23 22.18
N GLU A 169 -15.87 13.49 21.95
CA GLU A 169 -16.77 14.46 21.35
C GLU A 169 -16.76 14.33 19.82
N LYS A 170 -17.87 14.75 19.19
CA LYS A 170 -17.93 14.87 17.74
C LYS A 170 -16.86 15.87 17.26
N GLY A 171 -16.01 15.46 16.31
CA GLY A 171 -14.91 16.30 15.86
C GLY A 171 -14.05 15.64 14.80
N VAL A 172 -12.89 16.26 14.55
CA VAL A 172 -11.83 15.76 13.69
C VAL A 172 -10.73 15.16 14.55
N TYR A 173 -10.23 14.02 14.16
CA TYR A 173 -9.17 13.27 14.82
C TYR A 173 -8.12 12.87 13.81
N ARG A 174 -6.91 12.59 14.27
CA ARG A 174 -5.81 12.14 13.44
C ARG A 174 -5.35 10.78 13.90
N MET A 175 -5.22 9.84 12.98
CA MET A 175 -4.67 8.52 13.25
C MET A 175 -3.30 8.40 12.61
N GLN A 176 -2.35 7.87 13.39
CA GLN A 176 -1.02 7.53 12.93
C GLN A 176 -0.74 6.07 13.24
N ILE A 177 -0.38 5.28 12.21
CA ILE A 177 0.14 3.92 12.36
C ILE A 177 1.65 3.94 12.18
N SER A 178 2.34 3.18 13.03
CA SER A 178 3.78 2.94 12.95
C SER A 178 4.05 1.45 12.98
N ALA A 179 5.00 0.98 12.17
CA ALA A 179 5.50 -0.38 12.25
C ALA A 179 6.46 -0.52 13.45
N VAL A 180 6.30 -1.56 14.25
CA VAL A 180 7.15 -1.90 15.39
C VAL A 180 7.61 -3.36 15.22
N GLY A 181 8.68 -3.57 14.47
CA GLY A 181 9.11 -4.91 14.08
C GLY A 181 8.09 -5.61 13.19
N LYS A 182 7.53 -6.72 13.65
CA LYS A 182 6.45 -7.47 12.98
C LYS A 182 5.05 -7.00 13.37
N GLN A 183 4.95 -6.11 14.34
CA GLN A 183 3.71 -5.58 14.88
C GLN A 183 3.48 -4.15 14.40
N SER A 184 2.34 -3.59 14.75
CA SER A 184 1.99 -2.19 14.48
C SER A 184 1.47 -1.52 15.73
N ALA A 185 1.75 -0.23 15.85
CA ALA A 185 1.20 0.63 16.89
C ALA A 185 0.35 1.74 16.27
N VAL A 186 -0.79 2.01 16.85
CA VAL A 186 -1.75 3.02 16.39
C VAL A 186 -1.96 4.05 17.46
N VAL A 187 -1.76 5.31 17.12
CA VAL A 187 -2.05 6.46 17.98
C VAL A 187 -3.12 7.31 17.33
N ILE A 188 -4.14 7.67 18.10
CA ILE A 188 -5.17 8.62 17.69
C ILE A 188 -5.04 9.87 18.55
N THR A 189 -5.06 11.03 17.91
CA THR A 189 -4.94 12.36 18.51
C THR A 189 -6.14 13.21 18.12
N ASP A 190 -6.30 14.35 18.76
CA ASP A 190 -7.25 15.37 18.34
C ASP A 190 -6.78 16.07 17.02
N GLU A 191 -7.54 17.05 16.57
CA GLU A 191 -7.25 17.81 15.34
C GLU A 191 -5.94 18.63 15.41
N ASP A 192 -5.50 18.99 16.63
CA ASP A 192 -4.25 19.72 16.89
C ASP A 192 -3.04 18.78 17.02
N GLY A 193 -3.26 17.46 16.98
CA GLY A 193 -2.21 16.45 17.19
C GLY A 193 -1.87 16.20 18.66
N LYS A 194 -2.68 16.69 19.59
CA LYS A 194 -2.51 16.39 21.02
C LYS A 194 -3.06 15.01 21.36
N THR A 195 -2.45 14.36 22.31
CA THR A 195 -2.92 13.06 22.82
C THR A 195 -4.30 13.19 23.44
N LEU A 196 -5.13 12.18 23.20
CA LEU A 196 -6.43 12.09 23.87
C LEU A 196 -6.26 11.96 25.38
N PRO A 197 -7.23 12.47 26.19
CA PRO A 197 -7.26 12.17 27.60
C PRO A 197 -7.24 10.64 27.85
N ASN A 198 -6.61 10.20 28.92
CA ASN A 198 -6.39 8.77 29.18
C ASN A 198 -7.69 7.94 29.14
N GLU A 199 -8.77 8.44 29.74
CA GLU A 199 -10.08 7.76 29.73
C GLU A 199 -10.63 7.62 28.30
N ALA A 200 -10.52 8.68 27.50
CA ALA A 200 -10.98 8.68 26.12
C ALA A 200 -10.15 7.72 25.24
N ALA A 201 -8.82 7.75 25.40
CA ALA A 201 -7.92 6.83 24.69
C ALA A 201 -8.20 5.38 25.09
N GLN A 202 -8.33 5.09 26.36
CA GLN A 202 -8.62 3.75 26.86
C GLN A 202 -9.96 3.21 26.37
N SER A 203 -11.02 4.02 26.43
CA SER A 203 -12.35 3.62 25.95
C SER A 203 -12.36 3.36 24.44
N LEU A 204 -11.71 4.23 23.65
CA LEU A 204 -11.59 4.08 22.20
C LEU A 204 -10.80 2.82 21.83
N TYR A 205 -9.62 2.63 22.40
CA TYR A 205 -8.78 1.48 22.07
C TYR A 205 -9.37 0.16 22.54
N SER A 206 -10.11 0.17 23.66
CA SER A 206 -10.86 -1.01 24.10
C SER A 206 -11.97 -1.37 23.11
N ALA A 207 -12.73 -0.40 22.63
CA ALA A 207 -13.77 -0.63 21.63
C ALA A 207 -13.17 -1.14 20.29
N LEU A 208 -12.04 -0.56 19.86
CA LEU A 208 -11.31 -1.04 18.69
C LEU A 208 -10.83 -2.47 18.86
N SER A 209 -10.23 -2.81 20.02
CA SER A 209 -9.72 -4.15 20.30
C SER A 209 -10.83 -5.22 20.23
N VAL A 210 -12.01 -4.93 20.75
CA VAL A 210 -13.15 -5.87 20.67
C VAL A 210 -13.56 -6.12 19.21
N LEU A 211 -13.63 -5.07 18.39
CA LEU A 211 -14.03 -5.20 16.99
C LEU A 211 -12.94 -5.81 16.11
N LEU A 212 -11.67 -5.65 16.46
CA LEU A 212 -10.55 -6.25 15.76
C LEU A 212 -10.41 -7.76 16.05
N ALA A 213 -10.93 -8.19 17.19
CA ALA A 213 -10.95 -9.60 17.59
C ALA A 213 -12.14 -10.40 17.00
N GLN A 214 -13.05 -9.74 16.31
CA GLN A 214 -14.18 -10.36 15.58
C GLN A 214 -13.81 -10.67 14.14
#